data_4f0d150e44b8c334f26513da19570005
#
_entry.id   4f0d150e44b8c334f26513da19570005
#
_cell.length_a   1.000
_cell.length_b   1.000
_cell.length_c   1.000
_cell.angle_alpha   90.00
_cell.angle_beta   90.00
_cell.angle_gamma   90.00
#
_symmetry.space_group_name_H-M   'P 1'
#
loop_
_entity.id
_entity.type
_entity.pdbx_description
1 polymer ?
#
loop_
_entity_poly.entity_id
_entity_poly.type
_entity_poly.pdbx_seq_one_letter_code
_entity_poly.pdbx_strand_id
1 'polypeptide(L)'
;QYFRSPRIRNDTVANIEELKKEREELKDLDTNFYVNMVATYFAERMALNITQNFSTSILLFENKTDVPFVTGDTPIINLTGTEMDKMTIFHYPISPRIAIQLIVTHKLSEMAEVNHNIHIPLNQEFVSIVKNCNQKLADNCVNEIYSNDDNCLKKIRIQ
;
A
#
# COMPACT_ATOMS: atom_id res chain seq x y z
N GLN A 1 3.61 -3.56 -3.24
CA GLN A 1 4.43 -2.39 -2.87
C GLN A 1 5.90 -2.74 -2.65
N TYR A 2 6.20 -3.81 -1.89
CA TYR A 2 7.58 -4.22 -1.58
C TYR A 2 8.45 -4.33 -2.84
N PHE A 3 7.97 -5.03 -3.89
CA PHE A 3 8.68 -5.18 -5.16
C PHE A 3 8.59 -3.98 -6.11
N ARG A 4 7.80 -2.96 -5.80
CA ARG A 4 7.79 -1.69 -6.54
C ARG A 4 8.82 -0.70 -6.01
N SER A 5 9.34 -0.89 -4.80
CA SER A 5 10.49 -0.11 -4.33
C SER A 5 11.67 -0.30 -5.27
N PRO A 6 12.21 0.75 -5.89
CA PRO A 6 13.36 0.65 -6.79
C PRO A 6 14.55 -0.04 -6.13
N ARG A 7 14.77 0.21 -4.84
CA ARG A 7 15.83 -0.42 -4.05
C ARG A 7 15.66 -1.94 -4.02
N ILE A 8 14.48 -2.42 -3.60
CA ILE A 8 14.23 -3.87 -3.47
C ILE A 8 14.24 -4.55 -4.83
N ARG A 9 13.69 -3.90 -5.86
CA ARG A 9 13.75 -4.41 -7.22
C ARG A 9 15.19 -4.53 -7.69
N ASN A 10 16.02 -3.51 -7.49
CA ASN A 10 17.43 -3.51 -7.88
C ASN A 10 18.23 -4.56 -7.11
N ASP A 11 18.01 -4.70 -5.80
CA ASP A 11 18.63 -5.75 -4.99
C ASP A 11 18.23 -7.15 -5.48
N THR A 12 16.95 -7.34 -5.83
CA THR A 12 16.46 -8.63 -6.37
C THR A 12 17.08 -8.93 -7.74
N VAL A 13 17.15 -7.93 -8.63
CA VAL A 13 17.83 -8.05 -9.94
C VAL A 13 19.28 -8.42 -9.73
N ALA A 14 20.02 -7.74 -8.85
CA ALA A 14 21.42 -8.01 -8.58
C ALA A 14 21.64 -9.45 -8.10
N ASN A 15 20.81 -9.93 -7.17
CA ASN A 15 20.89 -11.31 -6.67
C ASN A 15 20.60 -12.35 -7.77
N ILE A 16 19.63 -12.07 -8.66
CA ILE A 16 19.33 -12.97 -9.80
C ILE A 16 20.49 -12.99 -10.78
N GLU A 17 21.10 -11.85 -11.09
CA GLU A 17 22.26 -11.79 -11.98
C GLU A 17 23.51 -12.47 -11.39
N GLU A 18 23.67 -12.45 -10.07
CA GLU A 18 24.71 -13.21 -9.38
C GLU A 18 24.46 -14.72 -9.49
N LEU A 19 23.23 -15.19 -9.23
CA LEU A 19 22.84 -16.58 -9.39
C LEU A 19 23.06 -17.10 -10.83
N LYS A 20 22.80 -16.26 -11.83
CA LYS A 20 23.05 -16.58 -13.24
C LYS A 20 24.54 -16.82 -13.55
N LYS A 21 25.44 -16.15 -12.83
CA LYS A 21 26.89 -16.37 -13.00
C LYS A 21 27.33 -17.70 -12.42
N GLU A 22 26.66 -18.17 -11.36
CA GLU A 22 26.99 -19.40 -10.67
C GLU A 22 26.36 -20.64 -11.32
N ARG A 23 25.23 -20.46 -12.02
CA ARG A 23 24.42 -21.54 -12.59
C ARG A 23 24.20 -21.35 -14.09
N GLU A 24 24.83 -22.22 -14.87
CA GLU A 24 24.82 -22.17 -16.35
C GLU A 24 23.40 -22.32 -16.92
N GLU A 25 22.56 -23.15 -16.29
CA GLU A 25 21.17 -23.37 -16.66
C GLU A 25 20.27 -22.13 -16.55
N LEU A 26 20.73 -21.09 -15.81
CA LEU A 26 19.97 -19.86 -15.60
C LEU A 26 20.42 -18.71 -16.54
N LYS A 27 21.50 -18.88 -17.31
CA LYS A 27 22.09 -17.80 -18.12
C LYS A 27 21.11 -17.17 -19.12
N ASP A 28 20.29 -18.01 -19.77
CA ASP A 28 19.38 -17.58 -20.83
C ASP A 28 18.02 -17.09 -20.32
N LEU A 29 17.84 -17.05 -19.01
CA LEU A 29 16.55 -16.67 -18.42
C LEU A 29 16.39 -15.15 -18.32
N ASP A 30 15.21 -14.64 -18.69
CA ASP A 30 14.88 -13.22 -18.58
C ASP A 30 14.77 -12.80 -17.10
N THR A 31 15.69 -11.95 -16.64
CA THR A 31 15.74 -11.45 -15.27
C THR A 31 14.44 -10.74 -14.87
N ASN A 32 13.83 -9.97 -15.77
CA ASN A 32 12.56 -9.30 -15.48
C ASN A 32 11.41 -10.29 -15.29
N PHE A 33 11.37 -11.36 -16.07
CA PHE A 33 10.41 -12.45 -15.90
C PHE A 33 10.54 -13.07 -14.50
N TYR A 34 11.78 -13.36 -14.05
CA TYR A 34 12.03 -13.89 -12.71
C TYR A 34 11.61 -12.95 -11.60
N VAL A 35 11.96 -11.68 -11.69
CA VAL A 35 11.55 -10.66 -10.71
C VAL A 35 10.02 -10.62 -10.58
N ASN A 36 9.31 -10.66 -11.71
CA ASN A 36 7.85 -10.64 -11.71
C ASN A 36 7.26 -11.94 -11.15
N MET A 37 7.85 -13.09 -11.46
CA MET A 37 7.43 -14.39 -10.93
C MET A 37 7.61 -14.44 -9.40
N VAL A 38 8.76 -14.01 -8.90
CA VAL A 38 9.04 -13.92 -7.46
C VAL A 38 8.06 -12.97 -6.79
N ALA A 39 7.80 -11.79 -7.38
CA ALA A 39 6.84 -10.82 -6.86
C ALA A 39 5.42 -11.41 -6.78
N THR A 40 5.00 -12.15 -7.82
CA THR A 40 3.68 -12.82 -7.86
C THR A 40 3.60 -13.92 -6.80
N TYR A 41 4.62 -14.76 -6.67
CA TYR A 41 4.66 -15.80 -5.64
C TYR A 41 4.56 -15.22 -4.22
N PHE A 42 5.31 -14.14 -3.92
CA PHE A 42 5.22 -13.48 -2.62
C PHE A 42 3.86 -12.84 -2.38
N ALA A 43 3.24 -12.23 -3.39
CA ALA A 43 1.91 -11.66 -3.29
C ALA A 43 0.86 -12.73 -2.97
N GLU A 44 0.93 -13.89 -3.65
CA GLU A 44 0.06 -15.03 -3.40
C GLU A 44 0.25 -15.58 -1.97
N ARG A 45 1.49 -15.80 -1.53
CA ARG A 45 1.79 -16.26 -0.18
C ARG A 45 1.32 -15.29 0.89
N MET A 46 1.48 -13.99 0.65
CA MET A 46 0.99 -12.96 1.57
C MET A 46 -0.54 -12.96 1.64
N ALA A 47 -1.23 -13.08 0.50
CA ALA A 47 -2.68 -13.18 0.45
C ALA A 47 -3.19 -14.41 1.22
N LEU A 48 -2.58 -15.57 1.01
CA LEU A 48 -2.90 -16.80 1.74
C LEU A 48 -2.67 -16.64 3.25
N ASN A 49 -1.56 -16.07 3.65
CA ASN A 49 -1.27 -15.83 5.07
C ASN A 49 -2.30 -14.89 5.70
N ILE A 50 -2.66 -13.80 5.01
CA ILE A 50 -3.68 -12.86 5.48
C ILE A 50 -5.02 -13.58 5.66
N THR A 51 -5.45 -14.37 4.68
CA THR A 51 -6.75 -15.07 4.75
C THR A 51 -6.80 -16.15 5.82
N GLN A 52 -5.68 -16.82 6.10
CA GLN A 52 -5.61 -17.91 7.07
C GLN A 52 -5.47 -17.42 8.51
N ASN A 53 -4.64 -16.39 8.74
CA ASN A 53 -4.20 -16.00 10.07
C ASN A 53 -4.76 -14.65 10.55
N PHE A 54 -5.41 -13.89 9.67
CA PHE A 54 -5.92 -12.56 10.00
C PHE A 54 -7.41 -12.44 9.69
N SER A 55 -8.08 -11.60 10.47
CA SER A 55 -9.41 -11.08 10.17
C SER A 55 -9.26 -9.78 9.39
N THR A 56 -10.15 -9.54 8.45
CA THR A 56 -10.13 -8.34 7.62
C THR A 56 -11.44 -7.59 7.73
N SER A 57 -11.35 -6.26 7.84
CA SER A 57 -12.50 -5.36 7.81
C SER A 57 -12.28 -4.28 6.76
N ILE A 58 -13.33 -3.89 6.07
CA ILE A 58 -13.28 -2.84 5.04
C ILE A 58 -14.03 -1.62 5.54
N LEU A 59 -13.34 -0.48 5.57
CA LEU A 59 -13.94 0.82 5.83
C LEU A 59 -14.01 1.60 4.53
N LEU A 60 -15.17 2.14 4.22
CA LEU A 60 -15.38 3.08 3.12
C LEU A 60 -15.46 4.50 3.69
N PHE A 61 -14.52 5.34 3.35
CA PHE A 61 -14.51 6.74 3.71
C PHE A 61 -15.13 7.60 2.60
N GLU A 62 -16.16 8.37 2.95
CA GLU A 62 -16.70 9.41 2.10
C GLU A 62 -16.18 10.78 2.58
N ASN A 63 -15.29 11.37 1.79
CA ASN A 63 -14.65 12.64 2.13
C ASN A 63 -15.54 13.82 1.78
N LYS A 64 -16.11 14.46 2.78
CA LYS A 64 -16.91 15.68 2.71
C LYS A 64 -16.12 16.94 3.09
N THR A 65 -14.80 16.81 3.30
CA THR A 65 -13.93 17.94 3.62
C THR A 65 -13.57 18.75 2.36
N ASP A 66 -13.04 19.95 2.55
CA ASP A 66 -12.53 20.77 1.44
C ASP A 66 -11.21 20.27 0.85
N VAL A 67 -10.53 19.37 1.56
CA VAL A 67 -9.26 18.78 1.10
C VAL A 67 -9.53 17.47 0.40
N PRO A 68 -9.27 17.33 -0.91
CA PRO A 68 -9.46 16.06 -1.61
C PRO A 68 -8.44 15.02 -1.16
N PHE A 69 -8.77 13.74 -1.34
CA PHE A 69 -7.74 12.69 -1.35
C PHE A 69 -6.87 12.84 -2.59
N VAL A 70 -5.58 12.56 -2.43
CA VAL A 70 -4.63 12.44 -3.55
C VAL A 70 -4.33 10.97 -3.82
N THR A 71 -3.85 10.67 -5.01
CA THR A 71 -3.36 9.35 -5.38
C THR A 71 -1.98 9.46 -6.04
N GLY A 72 -1.37 8.35 -6.41
CA GLY A 72 -0.07 8.37 -7.05
C GLY A 72 0.26 7.04 -7.71
N ASP A 73 1.49 6.91 -8.17
CA ASP A 73 2.03 5.69 -8.77
C ASP A 73 2.09 4.52 -7.77
N THR A 74 2.00 4.82 -6.47
CA THR A 74 1.88 3.85 -5.39
C THR A 74 0.59 4.11 -4.60
N PRO A 75 -0.59 3.76 -5.15
CA PRO A 75 -1.88 4.21 -4.62
C PRO A 75 -2.31 3.55 -3.31
N ILE A 76 -1.72 2.41 -2.96
CA ILE A 76 -2.03 1.70 -1.72
C ILE A 76 -0.87 1.87 -0.74
N ILE A 77 -1.15 2.43 0.42
CA ILE A 77 -0.16 2.67 1.46
C ILE A 77 -0.52 1.96 2.76
N ASN A 78 0.49 1.59 3.52
CA ASN A 78 0.32 1.10 4.89
C ASN A 78 0.40 2.29 5.86
N LEU A 79 -0.68 2.56 6.58
CA LEU A 79 -0.77 3.66 7.54
C LEU A 79 -0.13 3.34 8.89
N THR A 80 0.02 2.07 9.25
CA THR A 80 0.53 1.62 10.56
C THR A 80 2.03 1.38 10.59
N GLY A 81 2.71 1.40 9.43
CA GLY A 81 4.14 1.10 9.34
C GLY A 81 4.42 -0.38 9.10
N THR A 82 5.63 -0.84 9.46
CA THR A 82 6.14 -2.17 9.09
C THR A 82 5.76 -3.29 10.07
N GLU A 83 5.31 -2.96 11.28
CA GLU A 83 4.95 -3.96 12.29
C GLU A 83 3.54 -4.50 12.05
N MET A 84 3.46 -5.73 11.55
CA MET A 84 2.18 -6.43 11.32
C MET A 84 1.66 -7.20 12.56
N ASP A 85 2.28 -7.03 13.72
CA ASP A 85 2.07 -7.92 14.86
C ASP A 85 0.66 -7.87 15.47
N LYS A 86 -0.04 -6.74 15.34
CA LYS A 86 -1.39 -6.60 15.92
C LYS A 86 -2.43 -6.18 14.90
N MET A 87 -2.18 -5.08 14.21
CA MET A 87 -3.12 -4.49 13.26
C MET A 87 -2.36 -3.77 12.15
N THR A 88 -2.76 -3.99 10.91
CA THR A 88 -2.25 -3.25 9.75
C THR A 88 -3.41 -2.57 9.04
N ILE A 89 -3.23 -1.31 8.68
CA ILE A 89 -4.22 -0.52 7.96
C ILE A 89 -3.67 -0.14 6.59
N PHE A 90 -4.25 -0.70 5.55
CA PHE A 90 -3.98 -0.28 4.18
C PHE A 90 -4.99 0.77 3.75
N HIS A 91 -4.51 1.87 3.18
CA HIS A 91 -5.33 2.95 2.67
C HIS A 91 -5.21 3.04 1.15
N TYR A 92 -6.36 3.13 0.48
CA TYR A 92 -6.47 3.22 -0.97
C TYR A 92 -7.47 4.31 -1.37
N PRO A 93 -7.02 5.50 -1.78
CA PRO A 93 -7.88 6.52 -2.37
C PRO A 93 -8.31 6.12 -3.77
N ILE A 94 -9.62 5.95 -3.97
CA ILE A 94 -10.22 5.58 -5.26
C ILE A 94 -10.55 6.84 -6.07
N SER A 95 -10.97 7.88 -5.37
CA SER A 95 -11.31 9.17 -5.95
C SER A 95 -11.00 10.31 -4.96
N PRO A 96 -11.07 11.58 -5.37
CA PRO A 96 -10.89 12.70 -4.44
C PRO A 96 -11.86 12.69 -3.24
N ARG A 97 -12.98 11.97 -3.36
CA ARG A 97 -14.04 11.91 -2.36
C ARG A 97 -14.23 10.55 -1.70
N ILE A 98 -13.55 9.52 -2.21
CA ILE A 98 -13.75 8.15 -1.70
C ILE A 98 -12.40 7.48 -1.49
N ALA A 99 -12.24 6.88 -0.33
CA ALA A 99 -11.11 5.99 -0.04
C ALA A 99 -11.60 4.72 0.65
N ILE A 100 -10.88 3.63 0.41
CA ILE A 100 -11.05 2.38 1.13
C ILE A 100 -9.89 2.22 2.11
N GLN A 101 -10.20 1.76 3.32
CA GLN A 101 -9.20 1.21 4.23
C GLN A 101 -9.49 -0.25 4.48
N LEU A 102 -8.46 -1.08 4.27
CA LEU A 102 -8.47 -2.48 4.66
C LEU A 102 -7.73 -2.59 5.99
N ILE A 103 -8.44 -2.98 7.03
CA ILE A 103 -7.88 -3.28 8.34
C ILE A 103 -7.63 -4.79 8.40
N VAL A 104 -6.39 -5.16 8.68
CA VAL A 104 -5.95 -6.55 8.84
C VAL A 104 -5.53 -6.74 10.29
N THR A 105 -6.22 -7.61 11.01
CA THR A 105 -5.99 -7.85 12.44
C THR A 105 -5.72 -9.33 12.67
N HIS A 106 -4.72 -9.67 13.47
CA HIS A 106 -4.42 -11.07 13.79
C HIS A 106 -5.62 -11.75 14.46
N LYS A 107 -6.00 -12.94 14.02
CA LYS A 107 -7.18 -13.68 14.52
C LYS A 107 -7.15 -13.97 16.03
N LEU A 108 -5.97 -14.02 16.64
CA LEU A 108 -5.78 -14.17 18.08
C LEU A 108 -5.92 -12.86 18.87
N SER A 109 -6.15 -11.73 18.20
CA SER A 109 -6.38 -10.46 18.84
C SER A 109 -7.84 -10.35 19.29
N GLU A 110 -8.07 -9.76 20.47
CA GLU A 110 -9.43 -9.43 20.96
C GLU A 110 -10.21 -8.50 20.02
N MET A 111 -9.51 -7.82 19.08
CA MET A 111 -10.10 -6.95 18.07
C MET A 111 -10.57 -7.72 16.81
N ALA A 112 -10.40 -9.05 16.75
CA ALA A 112 -10.64 -9.83 15.53
C ALA A 112 -12.12 -9.99 15.15
N GLU A 113 -13.06 -9.60 16.01
CA GLU A 113 -14.50 -9.80 15.77
C GLU A 113 -15.18 -8.68 14.95
N VAL A 114 -14.45 -7.65 14.51
CA VAL A 114 -15.04 -6.54 13.76
C VAL A 114 -15.07 -6.85 12.25
N ASN A 115 -15.97 -7.74 11.86
CA ASN A 115 -16.25 -8.06 10.45
C ASN A 115 -17.41 -7.20 9.91
N HIS A 116 -17.23 -5.89 9.79
CA HIS A 116 -18.25 -5.03 9.21
C HIS A 116 -17.68 -4.11 8.15
N ASN A 117 -18.34 -4.06 7.00
CA ASN A 117 -18.17 -2.98 6.03
C ASN A 117 -18.82 -1.73 6.62
N ILE A 118 -18.02 -0.77 7.06
CA ILE A 118 -18.49 0.45 7.69
C ILE A 118 -18.27 1.62 6.73
N HIS A 119 -19.34 2.36 6.46
CA HIS A 119 -19.28 3.63 5.74
C HIS A 119 -19.08 4.77 6.75
N ILE A 120 -18.01 5.55 6.57
CA ILE A 120 -17.62 6.63 7.48
C ILE A 120 -17.59 7.95 6.70
N PRO A 121 -18.52 8.89 6.96
CA PRO A 121 -18.43 10.22 6.40
C PRO A 121 -17.35 11.03 7.15
N LEU A 122 -16.36 11.54 6.40
CA LEU A 122 -15.36 12.46 6.92
C LEU A 122 -15.83 13.90 6.71
N ASN A 123 -16.41 14.50 7.73
CA ASN A 123 -16.80 15.91 7.74
C ASN A 123 -15.58 16.82 7.95
N GLN A 124 -15.80 18.15 7.93
CA GLN A 124 -14.73 19.16 7.99
C GLN A 124 -13.84 19.05 9.25
N GLU A 125 -14.34 18.52 10.35
CA GLU A 125 -13.56 18.23 11.56
C GLU A 125 -12.46 17.19 11.35
N PHE A 126 -12.58 16.33 10.33
CA PHE A 126 -11.61 15.28 9.99
C PHE A 126 -10.59 15.67 8.92
N VAL A 127 -10.50 16.96 8.55
CA VAL A 127 -9.50 17.48 7.57
C VAL A 127 -8.07 17.02 7.92
N SER A 128 -7.71 16.96 9.19
CA SER A 128 -6.39 16.52 9.63
C SER A 128 -6.11 15.07 9.25
N ILE A 129 -7.11 14.19 9.29
CA ILE A 129 -6.98 12.78 8.87
C ILE A 129 -6.72 12.70 7.37
N VAL A 130 -7.50 13.44 6.56
CA VAL A 130 -7.31 13.47 5.09
C VAL A 130 -5.91 13.98 4.74
N LYS A 131 -5.46 15.08 5.36
CA LYS A 131 -4.11 15.62 5.14
C LYS A 131 -3.00 14.62 5.52
N ASN A 132 -3.18 13.92 6.64
CA ASN A 132 -2.21 12.91 7.08
C ASN A 132 -2.15 11.72 6.11
N CYS A 133 -3.28 11.23 5.63
CA CYS A 133 -3.33 10.19 4.61
C CYS A 133 -2.64 10.63 3.32
N ASN A 134 -2.92 11.87 2.86
CA ASN A 134 -2.30 12.44 1.67
C ASN A 134 -0.77 12.57 1.82
N GLN A 135 -0.29 13.05 2.99
CA GLN A 135 1.15 13.17 3.24
C GLN A 135 1.82 11.79 3.25
N LYS A 136 1.24 10.82 3.97
CA LYS A 136 1.78 9.45 3.99
C LYS A 136 1.77 8.79 2.61
N LEU A 137 0.77 9.09 1.77
CA LEU A 137 0.75 8.61 0.40
C LEU A 137 1.88 9.25 -0.40
N ALA A 138 2.07 10.55 -0.30
CA ALA A 138 3.15 11.28 -0.96
C ALA A 138 4.53 10.76 -0.57
N ASP A 139 4.75 10.49 0.72
CA ASP A 139 6.00 9.94 1.24
C ASP A 139 6.31 8.52 0.70
N ASN A 140 5.30 7.81 0.19
CA ASN A 140 5.42 6.47 -0.38
C ASN A 140 5.38 6.42 -1.91
N CYS A 141 5.08 7.54 -2.58
CA CYS A 141 5.15 7.63 -4.04
C CYS A 141 6.60 7.66 -4.51
N VAL A 142 6.85 7.07 -5.67
CA VAL A 142 8.20 6.98 -6.25
C VAL A 142 8.44 8.12 -7.23
N ASN A 143 7.46 8.41 -8.09
CA ASN A 143 7.63 9.38 -9.19
C ASN A 143 6.52 10.44 -9.22
N GLU A 144 5.26 10.06 -9.01
CA GLU A 144 4.13 10.91 -9.37
C GLU A 144 3.02 10.88 -8.33
N ILE A 145 2.46 12.07 -8.07
CA ILE A 145 1.27 12.27 -7.23
C ILE A 145 0.23 13.02 -8.06
N TYR A 146 -1.02 12.58 -7.95
CA TYR A 146 -2.14 13.14 -8.67
C TYR A 146 -3.18 13.71 -7.73
N SER A 147 -3.71 14.88 -8.05
CA SER A 147 -4.85 15.52 -7.39
C SER A 147 -5.71 16.23 -8.43
N ASN A 148 -6.97 16.39 -8.12
CA ASN A 148 -7.87 17.28 -8.86
C ASN A 148 -7.82 18.75 -8.36
N ASP A 149 -6.95 19.06 -7.40
CA ASP A 149 -6.75 20.39 -6.83
C ASP A 149 -5.27 20.70 -6.68
N ASP A 150 -4.77 21.64 -7.48
CA ASP A 150 -3.38 22.08 -7.47
C ASP A 150 -2.95 22.70 -6.13
N ASN A 151 -3.89 23.31 -5.40
CA ASN A 151 -3.58 23.89 -4.09
C ASN A 151 -3.36 22.79 -3.04
N CYS A 152 -3.97 21.63 -3.23
CA CYS A 152 -3.72 20.46 -2.38
C CYS A 152 -2.28 19.96 -2.60
N LEU A 153 -1.84 19.83 -3.86
CA LEU A 153 -0.47 19.37 -4.20
C LEU A 153 0.61 20.30 -3.63
N LYS A 154 0.40 21.63 -3.72
CA LYS A 154 1.36 22.62 -3.18
C LYS A 154 1.58 22.52 -1.66
N LYS A 155 0.64 21.93 -0.93
CA LYS A 155 0.70 21.78 0.53
C LYS A 155 1.34 20.46 0.97
N ILE A 156 1.51 19.54 0.06
CA ILE A 156 2.18 18.25 0.29
C ILE A 156 3.69 18.49 0.23
N ARG A 157 4.39 18.07 1.28
CA ARG A 157 5.86 18.14 1.30
C ARG A 157 6.41 16.89 0.62
N ILE A 158 7.10 17.07 -0.49
CA ILE A 158 7.87 16.00 -1.14
C ILE A 158 9.25 15.99 -0.46
N GLN A 159 9.60 14.85 0.14
CA GLN A 159 10.91 14.62 0.77
C GLN A 159 11.91 14.11 -0.26
#